data_e59dd0d23a1829f02eb5e0612e6fd3cd
#
_entry.id   e59dd0d23a1829f02eb5e0612e6fd3cd
#
_cell.length_a   1.000
_cell.length_b   1.000
_cell.length_c   1.000
_cell.angle_alpha   90.00
_cell.angle_beta   90.00
_cell.angle_gamma   90.00
#
_symmetry.space_group_name_H-M   'P 1'
#
loop_
_entity.id
_entity.type
_entity.pdbx_description
1 polymer ?
#
loop_
_entity_poly.entity_id
_entity_poly.type
_entity_poly.pdbx_seq_one_letter_code
_entity_poly.pdbx_strand_id
1 'polypeptide(L)'
;MDKRFYIDSFPYEIELTARICHENAKRLLENCTKEVSIDEFTVIDTLIACPGLSQADLARLILKGKAHTGRFLMALEKKGLVERHIEERDGKLIKVSTVTSKGHALYDEVISKFKPAITEFDKIIPEEECRKIIEKLKELRTSIEKVSKIVFE
;
A
#
# COMPACT_ATOMS: atom_id res chain seq x y z
N MET A 1 -35.48 19.00 -2.65
CA MET A 1 -34.06 18.66 -2.87
C MET A 1 -33.55 18.02 -1.58
N ASP A 2 -33.42 16.71 -1.55
CA ASP A 2 -32.92 15.99 -0.36
C ASP A 2 -31.49 16.46 -0.08
N LYS A 3 -31.26 17.08 1.08
CA LYS A 3 -29.93 17.44 1.53
C LYS A 3 -29.18 16.16 1.91
N ARG A 4 -28.42 15.60 0.97
CA ARG A 4 -27.51 14.50 1.28
C ARG A 4 -26.30 15.09 1.99
N PHE A 5 -26.10 14.70 3.23
CA PHE A 5 -24.88 15.02 3.96
C PHE A 5 -23.73 14.14 3.46
N TYR A 6 -22.51 14.64 3.52
CA TYR A 6 -21.31 13.87 3.13
C TYR A 6 -21.19 12.55 3.93
N ILE A 7 -21.51 12.59 5.23
CA ILE A 7 -21.47 11.41 6.12
C ILE A 7 -22.47 10.30 5.75
N ASP A 8 -23.46 10.58 4.91
CA ASP A 8 -24.43 9.61 4.38
C ASP A 8 -24.12 9.24 2.92
N SER A 9 -22.88 9.50 2.49
CA SER A 9 -22.48 9.32 1.10
C SER A 9 -21.57 8.11 0.91
N PHE A 10 -21.66 7.51 -0.27
CA PHE A 10 -20.77 6.42 -0.68
C PHE A 10 -19.27 6.77 -0.62
N PRO A 11 -18.80 7.96 -1.03
CA PRO A 11 -17.41 8.37 -0.83
C PRO A 11 -16.97 8.38 0.63
N TYR A 12 -17.84 8.81 1.54
CA TYR A 12 -17.55 8.79 2.98
C TYR A 12 -17.35 7.37 3.50
N GLU A 13 -18.22 6.44 3.14
CA GLU A 13 -18.10 5.03 3.57
C GLU A 13 -16.81 4.39 3.07
N ILE A 14 -16.37 4.70 1.84
CA ILE A 14 -15.09 4.25 1.32
C ILE A 14 -13.93 4.83 2.14
N GLU A 15 -13.95 6.14 2.38
CA GLU A 15 -12.89 6.82 3.16
C GLU A 15 -12.83 6.29 4.59
N LEU A 16 -13.99 6.15 5.25
CA LEU A 16 -14.08 5.62 6.61
C LEU A 16 -13.55 4.19 6.68
N THR A 17 -13.97 3.32 5.77
CA THR A 17 -13.52 1.94 5.71
C THR A 17 -12.02 1.84 5.49
N ALA A 18 -11.47 2.58 4.52
CA ALA A 18 -10.03 2.61 4.24
C ALA A 18 -9.23 3.10 5.47
N ARG A 19 -9.73 4.09 6.18
CA ARG A 19 -9.10 4.63 7.39
C ARG A 19 -9.09 3.61 8.52
N ILE A 20 -10.22 2.92 8.76
CA ILE A 20 -10.32 1.83 9.75
C ILE A 20 -9.37 0.69 9.41
N CYS A 21 -9.33 0.25 8.15
CA CYS A 21 -8.40 -0.79 7.69
C CYS A 21 -6.95 -0.40 7.96
N HIS A 22 -6.56 0.84 7.62
CA HIS A 22 -5.20 1.34 7.84
C HIS A 22 -4.83 1.38 9.33
N GLU A 23 -5.71 1.90 10.19
CA GLU A 23 -5.46 1.96 11.65
C GLU A 23 -5.36 0.58 12.28
N ASN A 24 -6.17 -0.38 11.83
CA ASN A 24 -6.07 -1.77 12.29
C ASN A 24 -4.76 -2.41 11.85
N ALA A 25 -4.35 -2.26 10.59
CA ALA A 25 -3.06 -2.77 10.10
C ALA A 25 -1.89 -2.17 10.88
N LYS A 26 -1.93 -0.86 11.18
CA LYS A 26 -0.93 -0.18 12.00
C LYS A 26 -0.84 -0.79 13.39
N ARG A 27 -1.96 -0.96 14.09
CA ARG A 27 -1.98 -1.57 15.44
C ARG A 27 -1.47 -3.01 15.44
N LEU A 28 -1.86 -3.81 14.46
CA LEU A 28 -1.34 -5.18 14.30
C LEU A 28 0.17 -5.18 14.11
N LEU A 29 0.70 -4.31 13.23
CA LEU A 29 2.13 -4.20 13.02
C LEU A 29 2.89 -3.77 14.29
N GLU A 30 2.37 -2.77 15.00
CA GLU A 30 2.97 -2.28 16.26
C GLU A 30 3.05 -3.37 17.35
N ASN A 31 2.16 -4.36 17.31
CA ASN A 31 2.21 -5.54 18.18
C ASN A 31 3.22 -6.60 17.70
N CYS A 32 3.58 -6.58 16.41
CA CYS A 32 4.53 -7.53 15.83
C CYS A 32 5.96 -7.05 15.90
N THR A 33 6.19 -5.76 15.61
CA THR A 33 7.53 -5.18 15.53
C THR A 33 7.51 -3.67 15.83
N LYS A 34 8.64 -3.16 16.34
CA LYS A 34 8.90 -1.73 16.48
C LYS A 34 9.95 -1.23 15.48
N GLU A 35 10.48 -2.13 14.65
CA GLU A 35 11.57 -1.82 13.71
C GLU A 35 11.12 -0.95 12.55
N VAL A 36 9.87 -1.11 12.10
CA VAL A 36 9.30 -0.39 10.95
C VAL A 36 7.91 0.17 11.26
N SER A 37 7.60 1.31 10.65
CA SER A 37 6.24 1.85 10.63
C SER A 37 5.38 1.13 9.59
N ILE A 38 4.05 1.33 9.63
CA ILE A 38 3.13 0.74 8.65
C ILE A 38 3.44 1.22 7.22
N ASP A 39 3.83 2.48 7.04
CA ASP A 39 4.21 3.01 5.73
C ASP A 39 5.52 2.37 5.22
N GLU A 40 6.51 2.18 6.09
CA GLU A 40 7.77 1.47 5.75
C GLU A 40 7.51 0.00 5.44
N PHE A 41 6.63 -0.66 6.20
CA PHE A 41 6.25 -2.05 5.94
C PHE A 41 5.52 -2.18 4.59
N THR A 42 4.63 -1.24 4.27
CA THR A 42 3.95 -1.17 2.95
C THR A 42 4.96 -1.05 1.80
N VAL A 43 6.06 -0.31 1.99
CA VAL A 43 7.15 -0.24 0.99
C VAL A 43 7.80 -1.61 0.80
N ILE A 44 8.16 -2.31 1.89
CA ILE A 44 8.75 -3.65 1.83
C ILE A 44 7.80 -4.62 1.11
N ASP A 45 6.55 -4.69 1.54
CA ASP A 45 5.51 -5.54 0.95
C ASP A 45 5.36 -5.30 -0.56
N THR A 46 5.28 -4.03 -0.96
CA THR A 46 5.15 -3.66 -2.38
C THR A 46 6.38 -4.04 -3.20
N LEU A 47 7.59 -3.88 -2.65
CA LEU A 47 8.83 -4.27 -3.34
C LEU A 47 8.97 -5.79 -3.47
N ILE A 48 8.45 -6.56 -2.50
CA ILE A 48 8.40 -8.03 -2.58
C ILE A 48 7.38 -8.48 -3.62
N ALA A 49 6.19 -7.89 -3.61
CA ALA A 49 5.11 -8.22 -4.56
C ALA A 49 5.42 -7.81 -6.01
N CYS A 50 6.15 -6.73 -6.19
CA CYS A 50 6.46 -6.13 -7.49
C CYS A 50 7.97 -5.80 -7.59
N PRO A 51 8.83 -6.81 -7.80
CA PRO A 51 10.27 -6.57 -7.93
C PRO A 51 10.61 -5.65 -9.12
N GLY A 52 11.66 -4.84 -8.96
CA GLY A 52 12.19 -4.01 -10.03
C GLY A 52 11.39 -2.74 -10.32
N LEU A 53 10.49 -2.32 -9.45
CA LEU A 53 9.79 -1.04 -9.57
C LEU A 53 10.77 0.14 -9.54
N SER A 54 10.54 1.13 -10.41
CA SER A 54 11.16 2.44 -10.24
C SER A 54 10.64 3.11 -8.96
N GLN A 55 11.43 4.01 -8.37
CA GLN A 55 10.97 4.79 -7.21
C GLN A 55 9.67 5.58 -7.53
N ALA A 56 9.48 5.99 -8.78
CA ALA A 56 8.28 6.71 -9.20
C ALA A 56 7.05 5.79 -9.25
N ASP A 57 7.22 4.55 -9.74
CA ASP A 57 6.13 3.55 -9.77
C ASP A 57 5.76 3.09 -8.36
N LEU A 58 6.77 2.85 -7.52
CA LEU A 58 6.56 2.55 -6.10
C LEU A 58 5.74 3.65 -5.42
N ALA A 59 6.10 4.92 -5.61
CA ALA A 59 5.37 6.05 -5.03
C ALA A 59 3.89 6.07 -5.43
N ARG A 60 3.59 5.74 -6.70
CA ARG A 60 2.21 5.61 -7.18
C ARG A 60 1.46 4.46 -6.53
N LEU A 61 2.08 3.30 -6.40
CA LEU A 61 1.44 2.11 -5.82
C LEU A 61 1.15 2.29 -4.33
N ILE A 62 2.07 2.86 -3.56
CA ILE A 62 1.87 3.09 -2.12
C ILE A 62 1.06 4.37 -1.82
N LEU A 63 0.58 5.08 -2.86
CA LEU A 63 -0.20 6.32 -2.75
C LEU A 63 0.48 7.42 -1.92
N LYS A 64 1.80 7.56 -2.07
CA LYS A 64 2.61 8.59 -1.40
C LYS A 64 3.35 9.45 -2.41
N GLY A 65 3.62 10.69 -2.05
CA GLY A 65 4.44 11.58 -2.89
C GLY A 65 5.89 11.08 -3.00
N LYS A 66 6.57 11.42 -4.10
CA LYS A 66 7.97 11.02 -4.38
C LYS A 66 8.93 11.34 -3.22
N ALA A 67 8.78 12.51 -2.58
CA ALA A 67 9.61 12.92 -1.45
C ALA A 67 9.40 12.03 -0.20
N HIS A 68 8.15 11.65 0.10
CA HIS A 68 7.84 10.73 1.21
C HIS A 68 8.39 9.33 0.94
N THR A 69 8.17 8.81 -0.28
CA THR A 69 8.72 7.52 -0.70
C THR A 69 10.23 7.49 -0.60
N GLY A 70 10.91 8.56 -1.04
CA GLY A 70 12.35 8.69 -0.90
C GLY A 70 12.81 8.63 0.57
N ARG A 71 12.10 9.28 1.49
CA ARG A 71 12.40 9.23 2.94
C ARG A 71 12.22 7.83 3.53
N PHE A 72 11.16 7.11 3.16
CA PHE A 72 10.96 5.74 3.61
C PHE A 72 12.08 4.82 3.12
N LEU A 73 12.44 4.92 1.83
CA LEU A 73 13.53 4.14 1.28
C LEU A 73 14.88 4.44 1.95
N MET A 74 15.17 5.72 2.25
CA MET A 74 16.39 6.09 3.00
C MET A 74 16.39 5.51 4.43
N ALA A 75 15.24 5.55 5.12
CA ALA A 75 15.12 4.98 6.46
C ALA A 75 15.29 3.47 6.45
N LEU A 76 14.68 2.77 5.49
CA LEU A 76 14.80 1.33 5.31
C LEU A 76 16.22 0.90 4.93
N GLU A 77 16.90 1.66 4.07
CA GLU A 77 18.29 1.43 3.71
C GLU A 77 19.22 1.58 4.91
N LYS A 78 19.01 2.63 5.74
CA LYS A 78 19.76 2.82 7.00
C LYS A 78 19.55 1.67 7.98
N LYS A 79 18.37 1.04 7.98
CA LYS A 79 18.06 -0.15 8.79
C LYS A 79 18.62 -1.45 8.18
N GLY A 80 19.16 -1.39 6.97
CA GLY A 80 19.65 -2.54 6.20
C GLY A 80 18.55 -3.46 5.68
N LEU A 81 17.32 -2.97 5.56
CA LEU A 81 16.15 -3.74 5.10
C LEU A 81 15.93 -3.65 3.59
N VAL A 82 16.46 -2.59 2.96
CA VAL A 82 16.38 -2.32 1.54
C VAL A 82 17.73 -1.84 1.04
N GLU A 83 18.09 -2.19 -0.19
CA GLU A 83 19.21 -1.63 -0.94
C GLU A 83 18.70 -0.82 -2.12
N ARG A 84 19.34 0.32 -2.40
CA ARG A 84 19.00 1.18 -3.55
C ARG A 84 20.13 1.18 -4.55
N HIS A 85 19.78 1.07 -5.80
CA HIS A 85 20.74 1.10 -6.91
C HIS A 85 20.16 1.85 -8.12
N ILE A 86 21.02 2.10 -9.08
CA ILE A 86 20.63 2.74 -10.34
C ILE A 86 20.72 1.68 -11.42
N GLU A 87 19.67 1.57 -12.22
CA GLU A 87 19.61 0.74 -13.41
C GLU A 87 19.42 1.60 -14.65
N GLU A 88 19.96 1.16 -15.76
CA GLU A 88 19.66 1.74 -17.06
C GLU A 88 18.55 0.92 -17.73
N ARG A 89 17.47 1.61 -18.11
CA ARG A 89 16.35 1.02 -18.87
C ARG A 89 15.99 1.98 -20.02
N ASP A 90 16.01 1.47 -21.23
CA ASP A 90 15.70 2.25 -22.44
C ASP A 90 16.48 3.57 -22.54
N GLY A 91 17.79 3.53 -22.22
CA GLY A 91 18.67 4.70 -22.22
C GLY A 91 18.43 5.71 -21.11
N LYS A 92 17.62 5.36 -20.09
CA LYS A 92 17.35 6.22 -18.93
C LYS A 92 17.84 5.59 -17.64
N LEU A 93 18.48 6.41 -16.82
CA LEU A 93 18.88 5.99 -15.47
C LEU A 93 17.67 6.07 -14.53
N ILE A 94 17.30 4.95 -13.94
CA ILE A 94 16.20 4.84 -12.99
C ILE A 94 16.71 4.37 -11.62
N LYS A 95 16.12 4.92 -10.56
CA LYS A 95 16.38 4.48 -9.20
C LYS A 95 15.46 3.30 -8.88
N VAL A 96 16.05 2.18 -8.50
CA VAL A 96 15.37 0.94 -8.13
C VAL A 96 15.76 0.57 -6.71
N SER A 97 14.92 -0.16 -6.04
CA SER A 97 15.16 -0.66 -4.69
C SER A 97 14.83 -2.14 -4.60
N THR A 98 15.65 -2.88 -3.86
CA THR A 98 15.46 -4.31 -3.61
C THR A 98 15.44 -4.58 -2.10
N VAL A 99 14.63 -5.54 -1.68
CA VAL A 99 14.56 -5.96 -0.28
C VAL A 99 15.74 -6.88 0.01
N THR A 100 16.47 -6.62 1.11
CA THR A 100 17.60 -7.45 1.54
C THR A 100 17.14 -8.74 2.19
N SER A 101 18.05 -9.67 2.43
CA SER A 101 17.76 -10.90 3.21
C SER A 101 17.22 -10.57 4.60
N LYS A 102 17.73 -9.52 5.26
CA LYS A 102 17.20 -9.02 6.53
C LYS A 102 15.77 -8.48 6.38
N GLY A 103 15.50 -7.76 5.30
CA GLY A 103 14.16 -7.25 4.99
C GLY A 103 13.15 -8.37 4.74
N HIS A 104 13.54 -9.41 4.01
CA HIS A 104 12.71 -10.61 3.82
C HIS A 104 12.45 -11.33 5.14
N ALA A 105 13.45 -11.51 5.99
CA ALA A 105 13.28 -12.16 7.29
C ALA A 105 12.28 -11.38 8.18
N LEU A 106 12.39 -10.05 8.22
CA LEU A 106 11.43 -9.21 8.94
C LEU A 106 10.01 -9.35 8.36
N TYR A 107 9.89 -9.34 7.04
CA TYR A 107 8.61 -9.51 6.36
C TYR A 107 7.94 -10.84 6.74
N ASP A 108 8.67 -11.94 6.63
CA ASP A 108 8.18 -13.29 6.93
C ASP A 108 7.74 -13.42 8.41
N GLU A 109 8.51 -12.83 9.33
CA GLU A 109 8.16 -12.78 10.76
C GLU A 109 6.85 -12.04 10.98
N VAL A 110 6.68 -10.87 10.38
CA VAL A 110 5.48 -10.04 10.51
C VAL A 110 4.27 -10.77 9.92
N ILE A 111 4.38 -11.31 8.70
CA ILE A 111 3.29 -12.04 8.03
C ILE A 111 2.88 -13.27 8.83
N SER A 112 3.83 -13.99 9.40
CA SER A 112 3.55 -15.13 10.29
C SER A 112 2.68 -14.71 11.49
N LYS A 113 2.98 -13.56 12.10
CA LYS A 113 2.20 -13.01 13.23
C LYS A 113 0.84 -12.46 12.79
N PHE A 114 0.70 -12.00 11.54
CA PHE A 114 -0.58 -11.51 10.98
C PHE A 114 -1.53 -12.64 10.61
N LYS A 115 -1.02 -13.83 10.35
CA LYS A 115 -1.81 -14.97 9.85
C LYS A 115 -3.09 -15.25 10.66
N PRO A 116 -3.11 -15.24 12.01
CA PRO A 116 -4.35 -15.43 12.77
C PRO A 116 -5.41 -14.35 12.47
N ALA A 117 -4.98 -13.07 12.39
CA ALA A 117 -5.91 -11.96 12.11
C ALA A 117 -6.47 -12.04 10.68
N ILE A 118 -5.64 -12.42 9.70
CA ILE A 118 -6.07 -12.65 8.32
C ILE A 118 -7.11 -13.77 8.28
N THR A 119 -6.86 -14.89 8.97
CA THR A 119 -7.80 -16.02 9.03
C THR A 119 -9.16 -15.63 9.64
N GLU A 120 -9.15 -14.78 10.66
CA GLU A 120 -10.42 -14.28 11.23
C GLU A 120 -11.14 -13.33 10.25
N PHE A 121 -10.42 -12.51 9.52
CA PHE A 121 -11.00 -11.63 8.51
C PHE A 121 -11.63 -12.43 7.35
N ASP A 122 -10.98 -13.48 6.88
CA ASP A 122 -11.48 -14.37 5.82
C ASP A 122 -12.79 -15.08 6.21
N LYS A 123 -13.05 -15.26 7.50
CA LYS A 123 -14.34 -15.79 8.00
C LYS A 123 -15.47 -14.77 7.91
N ILE A 124 -15.14 -13.47 7.97
CA ILE A 124 -16.15 -12.40 7.93
C ILE A 124 -16.58 -12.15 6.48
N ILE A 125 -15.62 -12.12 5.55
CA ILE A 125 -15.90 -11.89 4.13
C ILE A 125 -15.29 -13.03 3.31
N PRO A 126 -16.09 -13.91 2.72
CA PRO A 126 -15.61 -14.99 1.88
C PRO A 126 -14.76 -14.47 0.70
N GLU A 127 -13.75 -15.24 0.31
CA GLU A 127 -12.81 -14.87 -0.77
C GLU A 127 -13.49 -14.42 -2.06
N GLU A 128 -14.57 -15.08 -2.44
CA GLU A 128 -15.33 -14.74 -3.63
C GLU A 128 -15.99 -13.36 -3.54
N GLU A 129 -16.48 -12.98 -2.37
CA GLU A 129 -17.04 -11.64 -2.12
C GLU A 129 -15.94 -10.58 -2.12
N CYS A 130 -14.81 -10.85 -1.47
CA CYS A 130 -13.64 -9.99 -1.51
C CYS A 130 -13.21 -9.69 -2.95
N ARG A 131 -13.16 -10.72 -3.80
CA ARG A 131 -12.79 -10.58 -5.21
C ARG A 131 -13.74 -9.64 -5.95
N LYS A 132 -15.05 -9.83 -5.80
CA LYS A 132 -16.07 -8.96 -6.41
C LYS A 132 -15.96 -7.50 -5.92
N ILE A 133 -15.73 -7.29 -4.63
CA ILE A 133 -15.54 -5.94 -4.07
C ILE A 133 -14.29 -5.30 -4.66
N ILE A 134 -13.17 -6.03 -4.76
CA ILE A 134 -11.92 -5.52 -5.35
C ILE A 134 -12.13 -5.10 -6.81
N GLU A 135 -12.83 -5.91 -7.62
CA GLU A 135 -13.14 -5.57 -9.01
C GLU A 135 -13.99 -4.30 -9.09
N LYS A 136 -15.05 -4.20 -8.28
CA LYS A 136 -15.89 -3.00 -8.22
C LYS A 136 -15.13 -1.75 -7.80
N LEU A 137 -14.22 -1.85 -6.84
CA LEU A 137 -13.35 -0.74 -6.45
C LEU A 137 -12.38 -0.32 -7.56
N LYS A 138 -11.87 -1.26 -8.37
CA LYS A 138 -11.05 -0.96 -9.56
C LYS A 138 -11.85 -0.22 -10.63
N GLU A 139 -13.05 -0.70 -10.96
CA GLU A 139 -13.96 -0.04 -11.89
C GLU A 139 -14.31 1.38 -11.44
N LEU A 140 -14.59 1.55 -10.15
CA LEU A 140 -14.91 2.84 -9.56
C LEU A 140 -13.74 3.83 -9.71
N ARG A 141 -12.51 3.43 -9.37
CA ARG A 141 -11.33 4.28 -9.52
C ARG A 141 -11.16 4.75 -10.97
N THR A 142 -11.27 3.84 -11.93
CA THR A 142 -11.20 4.18 -13.36
C THR A 142 -12.29 5.16 -13.78
N SER A 143 -13.50 5.02 -13.24
CA SER A 143 -14.62 5.92 -13.53
C SER A 143 -14.40 7.31 -12.93
N ILE A 144 -13.91 7.39 -11.70
CA ILE A 144 -13.57 8.66 -11.03
C ILE A 144 -12.51 9.42 -11.81
N GLU A 145 -11.43 8.73 -12.26
CA GLU A 145 -10.37 9.35 -13.05
C GLU A 145 -10.89 9.92 -14.38
N LYS A 146 -11.79 9.20 -15.05
CA LYS A 146 -12.44 9.69 -16.30
C LYS A 146 -13.28 10.93 -16.05
N VAL A 147 -14.12 10.92 -15.00
CA VAL A 147 -14.96 12.07 -14.65
C VAL A 147 -14.10 13.28 -14.27
N SER A 148 -13.05 13.08 -13.49
CA SER A 148 -12.14 14.16 -13.11
C SER A 148 -11.48 14.83 -14.31
N LYS A 149 -11.07 14.07 -15.33
CA LYS A 149 -10.54 14.63 -16.59
C LYS A 149 -11.58 15.45 -17.34
N ILE A 150 -12.82 14.96 -17.43
CA ILE A 150 -13.89 15.66 -18.13
C ILE A 150 -14.27 16.99 -17.45
N VAL A 151 -14.21 17.05 -16.13
CA VAL A 151 -14.69 18.21 -15.36
C VAL A 151 -13.61 19.27 -15.15
N PHE A 152 -12.32 18.87 -15.09
CA PHE A 152 -11.21 19.75 -14.68
C PHE A 152 -10.14 20.00 -15.79
N GLU A 153 -10.28 19.41 -16.98
CA GLU A 153 -9.53 19.74 -18.20
C GLU A 153 -10.40 20.52 -19.19
#